data_da42e9cd69dbd1adfe765731d21e72f5
#
_entry.id   da42e9cd69dbd1adfe765731d21e72f5
#
_cell.length_a   1.000
_cell.length_b   1.000
_cell.length_c   1.000
_cell.angle_alpha   90.00
_cell.angle_beta   90.00
_cell.angle_gamma   90.00
#
_symmetry.space_group_name_H-M   'P 1'
#
loop_
_entity.id
_entity.type
_entity.pdbx_description
1 polymer ?
#
loop_
_entity_poly.entity_id
_entity_poly.type
_entity_poly.pdbx_seq_one_letter_code
_entity_poly.pdbx_strand_id
1 'polypeptide(L)'
;LEEGIHTPIIAFEYLNRFYVQEGNKRVSVLKYYGAVKIPGTVTRLVPARTDELQNRIYYEFLDFYKLSKVNALQFSRPGSYAKLQTLVCKASEESWTEDDRRNFAAFYAKFSQQFYVLGGGSLDLTPGDAMLVYLSVYRYADACDSPPAQIHENLAKLWEEIKILTKPQAVELSLEPEQSSGEPLLAKLNIFSRPSTLRVVFLHEYNAQNSAWVRRHQRGINALQKAFPDRLTIIRRENVGPEVDAEQILEQEAHDHADVVFTTSIRMRPACLKVAAQHPKTHFLNCSLNAPHPLVRTYYPRTYEVTYLLGILAGVLSRTQRVGYVAANPIYGTPAAVNAFAQG
;
A
#
# COMPACT_ATOMS: atom_id res chain seq x y z
N LEU A 1 -44.66 10.29 -3.65
CA LEU A 1 -43.17 10.33 -3.84
C LEU A 1 -42.71 11.57 -4.64
N GLU A 2 -43.61 12.28 -5.29
CA GLU A 2 -43.27 13.53 -6.01
C GLU A 2 -42.94 14.71 -5.07
N GLU A 3 -43.35 14.69 -3.82
CA GLU A 3 -43.06 15.77 -2.85
C GLU A 3 -41.83 15.53 -1.97
N GLY A 4 -41.11 14.47 -2.17
CA GLY A 4 -39.87 14.15 -1.44
C GLY A 4 -40.01 14.11 0.11
N ILE A 5 -39.25 13.26 0.77
CA ILE A 5 -39.21 13.22 2.25
C ILE A 5 -38.22 14.30 2.71
N HIS A 6 -38.67 15.50 3.01
CA HIS A 6 -37.82 16.64 3.38
C HIS A 6 -37.63 16.81 4.89
N THR A 7 -38.47 16.18 5.72
CA THR A 7 -38.34 16.30 7.19
C THR A 7 -37.05 15.62 7.66
N PRO A 8 -36.13 16.35 8.29
CA PRO A 8 -34.88 15.80 8.78
C PRO A 8 -35.12 14.73 9.87
N ILE A 9 -34.26 13.72 9.93
CA ILE A 9 -34.26 12.75 11.02
C ILE A 9 -33.47 13.31 12.21
N ILE A 10 -33.69 12.77 13.41
CA ILE A 10 -32.86 13.03 14.58
C ILE A 10 -32.05 11.76 14.90
N ALA A 11 -30.74 11.92 15.04
CA ALA A 11 -29.84 10.79 15.31
C ALA A 11 -28.71 11.22 16.27
N PHE A 12 -28.19 10.23 16.98
CA PHE A 12 -26.94 10.34 17.70
C PHE A 12 -25.81 9.66 16.89
N GLU A 13 -24.63 10.26 16.91
CA GLU A 13 -23.41 9.62 16.43
C GLU A 13 -22.53 9.26 17.63
N TYR A 14 -22.10 7.98 17.70
CA TYR A 14 -21.18 7.46 18.71
C TYR A 14 -20.21 6.48 18.04
N LEU A 15 -18.91 6.75 18.13
CA LEU A 15 -17.84 5.96 17.49
C LEU A 15 -18.08 5.70 15.99
N ASN A 16 -18.47 6.74 15.24
CA ASN A 16 -18.82 6.70 13.81
C ASN A 16 -20.05 5.83 13.47
N ARG A 17 -20.85 5.43 14.43
CA ARG A 17 -22.13 4.75 14.24
C ARG A 17 -23.27 5.71 14.52
N PHE A 18 -24.32 5.60 13.67
CA PHE A 18 -25.49 6.48 13.77
C PHE A 18 -26.66 5.70 14.35
N TYR A 19 -27.23 6.25 15.41
CA TYR A 19 -28.39 5.71 16.13
C TYR A 19 -29.56 6.66 15.92
N VAL A 20 -30.55 6.23 15.15
CA VAL A 20 -31.72 7.05 14.82
C VAL A 20 -32.64 7.11 16.02
N GLN A 21 -32.83 8.30 16.54
CA GLN A 21 -33.79 8.58 17.61
C GLN A 21 -35.20 8.80 17.05
N GLU A 22 -35.29 9.60 15.95
CA GLU A 22 -36.54 9.91 15.30
C GLU A 22 -36.41 9.82 13.79
N GLY A 23 -37.42 9.18 13.12
CA GLY A 23 -37.47 9.06 11.68
C GLY A 23 -37.08 7.68 11.13
N ASN A 24 -37.14 6.61 11.94
CA ASN A 24 -36.80 5.24 11.53
C ASN A 24 -37.51 4.79 10.25
N LYS A 25 -38.82 5.10 10.11
CA LYS A 25 -39.58 4.78 8.89
C LYS A 25 -39.05 5.51 7.66
N ARG A 26 -38.67 6.79 7.83
CA ARG A 26 -38.06 7.60 6.76
C ARG A 26 -36.72 7.02 6.32
N VAL A 27 -35.89 6.63 7.28
CA VAL A 27 -34.60 5.97 7.01
C VAL A 27 -34.80 4.67 6.23
N SER A 28 -35.75 3.83 6.64
CA SER A 28 -36.05 2.55 5.96
C SER A 28 -36.50 2.78 4.52
N VAL A 29 -37.42 3.70 4.30
CA VAL A 29 -37.91 4.05 2.96
C VAL A 29 -36.82 4.62 2.08
N LEU A 30 -36.06 5.59 2.58
CA LEU A 30 -34.97 6.22 1.81
C LEU A 30 -33.86 5.21 1.46
N LYS A 31 -33.51 4.32 2.39
CA LYS A 31 -32.55 3.23 2.10
C LYS A 31 -33.07 2.25 1.06
N TYR A 32 -34.36 1.87 1.13
CA TYR A 32 -34.96 0.99 0.15
C TYR A 32 -34.91 1.56 -1.28
N TYR A 33 -35.10 2.86 -1.43
CA TYR A 33 -34.97 3.58 -2.71
C TYR A 33 -33.53 4.01 -3.05
N GLY A 34 -32.52 3.52 -2.33
CA GLY A 34 -31.11 3.77 -2.64
C GLY A 34 -30.63 5.20 -2.38
N ALA A 35 -31.30 5.92 -1.49
CA ALA A 35 -30.88 7.29 -1.13
C ALA A 35 -29.43 7.31 -0.61
N VAL A 36 -28.57 8.07 -1.27
CA VAL A 36 -27.14 8.23 -0.90
C VAL A 36 -26.96 9.05 0.37
N LYS A 37 -27.88 9.99 0.61
CA LYS A 37 -27.85 10.89 1.77
C LYS A 37 -29.24 11.01 2.36
N ILE A 38 -29.29 11.06 3.68
CA ILE A 38 -30.52 11.28 4.45
C ILE A 38 -30.34 12.56 5.25
N PRO A 39 -31.16 13.60 5.06
CA PRO A 39 -31.05 14.83 5.82
C PRO A 39 -31.43 14.58 7.29
N GLY A 40 -30.63 15.10 8.22
CA GLY A 40 -30.87 14.91 9.64
C GLY A 40 -30.04 15.85 10.52
N THR A 41 -30.53 16.02 11.74
CA THR A 41 -29.76 16.63 12.83
C THR A 41 -29.07 15.53 13.61
N VAL A 42 -27.75 15.59 13.68
CA VAL A 42 -26.94 14.57 14.36
C VAL A 42 -26.23 15.18 15.56
N THR A 43 -26.51 14.64 16.76
CA THR A 43 -25.78 14.98 17.97
C THR A 43 -24.64 14.00 18.17
N ARG A 44 -23.40 14.49 18.17
CA ARG A 44 -22.21 13.68 18.38
C ARG A 44 -21.96 13.46 19.86
N LEU A 45 -21.93 12.20 20.28
CA LEU A 45 -21.57 11.77 21.62
C LEU A 45 -20.10 11.34 21.62
N VAL A 46 -19.24 12.17 22.21
CA VAL A 46 -17.80 11.86 22.29
C VAL A 46 -17.53 11.01 23.53
N PRO A 47 -17.07 9.77 23.40
CA PRO A 47 -16.73 8.91 24.54
C PRO A 47 -15.52 9.45 25.31
N ALA A 48 -15.32 8.99 26.53
CA ALA A 48 -14.06 9.20 27.23
C ALA A 48 -12.89 8.56 26.46
N ARG A 49 -11.71 9.17 26.49
CA ARG A 49 -10.52 8.66 25.80
C ARG A 49 -10.00 7.40 26.49
N THR A 50 -9.85 6.31 25.73
CA THR A 50 -9.30 5.04 26.19
C THR A 50 -8.25 4.52 25.18
N ASP A 51 -7.47 3.51 25.59
CA ASP A 51 -6.46 2.89 24.72
C ASP A 51 -7.04 1.82 23.78
N GLU A 52 -8.35 1.59 23.83
CA GLU A 52 -9.02 0.68 22.89
C GLU A 52 -8.84 1.14 21.45
N LEU A 53 -8.60 0.18 20.56
CA LEU A 53 -8.30 0.43 19.16
C LEU A 53 -9.36 1.34 18.49
N GLN A 54 -10.63 1.03 18.66
CA GLN A 54 -11.73 1.80 18.07
C GLN A 54 -11.80 3.24 18.62
N ASN A 55 -11.53 3.41 19.92
CA ASN A 55 -11.51 4.71 20.56
C ASN A 55 -10.35 5.57 20.04
N ARG A 56 -9.15 4.99 19.90
CA ARG A 56 -7.99 5.67 19.33
C ARG A 56 -8.25 6.15 17.91
N ILE A 57 -8.78 5.26 17.04
CA ILE A 57 -9.13 5.60 15.65
C ILE A 57 -10.21 6.70 15.62
N TYR A 58 -11.18 6.65 16.54
CA TYR A 58 -12.21 7.67 16.62
C TYR A 58 -11.66 9.05 17.00
N TYR A 59 -10.70 9.12 17.92
CA TYR A 59 -10.05 10.38 18.25
C TYR A 59 -9.21 10.93 17.10
N GLU A 60 -8.52 10.08 16.34
CA GLU A 60 -7.87 10.50 15.08
C GLU A 60 -8.89 11.03 14.06
N PHE A 61 -10.06 10.39 13.96
CA PHE A 61 -11.18 10.91 13.16
C PHE A 61 -11.62 12.29 13.60
N LEU A 62 -11.79 12.53 14.91
CA LEU A 62 -12.20 13.84 15.43
C LEU A 62 -11.19 14.94 15.08
N ASP A 63 -9.90 14.64 15.17
CA ASP A 63 -8.85 15.59 14.82
C ASP A 63 -8.83 15.85 13.30
N PHE A 64 -8.94 14.82 12.49
CA PHE A 64 -9.10 14.95 11.04
C PHE A 64 -10.38 15.73 10.67
N TYR A 65 -11.49 15.47 11.34
CA TYR A 65 -12.75 16.17 11.10
C TYR A 65 -12.66 17.67 11.40
N LYS A 66 -11.88 18.09 12.39
CA LYS A 66 -11.66 19.52 12.67
C LYS A 66 -11.07 20.23 11.44
N LEU A 67 -10.17 19.56 10.73
CA LEU A 67 -9.49 20.10 9.56
C LEU A 67 -10.32 19.95 8.27
N SER A 68 -10.84 18.75 8.03
CA SER A 68 -11.45 18.38 6.76
C SER A 68 -12.96 18.63 6.68
N LYS A 69 -13.68 18.58 7.81
CA LYS A 69 -15.16 18.54 7.90
C LYS A 69 -15.78 17.34 7.15
N VAL A 70 -15.01 16.28 6.85
CA VAL A 70 -15.48 15.07 6.18
C VAL A 70 -15.96 14.06 7.20
N ASN A 71 -17.24 13.67 7.14
CA ASN A 71 -17.89 12.73 8.07
C ASN A 71 -17.98 11.29 7.56
N ALA A 72 -18.02 11.11 6.24
CA ALA A 72 -18.37 9.82 5.64
C ALA A 72 -17.22 8.81 5.60
N LEU A 73 -16.02 9.24 6.00
CA LEU A 73 -14.79 8.44 5.89
C LEU A 73 -14.52 7.70 7.20
N GLN A 74 -14.31 6.39 7.09
CA GLN A 74 -13.96 5.53 8.21
C GLN A 74 -12.73 4.69 7.86
N PHE A 75 -11.89 4.44 8.86
CA PHE A 75 -10.72 3.55 8.76
C PHE A 75 -10.78 2.49 9.87
N SER A 76 -10.16 1.36 9.61
CA SER A 76 -10.03 0.27 10.60
C SER A 76 -8.70 0.29 11.37
N ARG A 77 -7.76 1.18 10.98
CA ARG A 77 -6.39 1.20 11.52
C ARG A 77 -5.97 2.59 12.00
N PRO A 78 -5.22 2.66 13.11
CA PRO A 78 -4.68 3.93 13.59
C PRO A 78 -3.62 4.48 12.60
N GLY A 79 -3.44 5.80 12.59
CA GLY A 79 -2.54 6.52 11.68
C GLY A 79 -3.07 6.72 10.26
N SER A 80 -4.24 6.14 9.93
CA SER A 80 -4.81 6.19 8.59
C SER A 80 -5.25 7.59 8.17
N TYR A 81 -5.79 8.38 9.09
CA TYR A 81 -6.19 9.77 8.80
C TYR A 81 -5.00 10.66 8.49
N ALA A 82 -3.90 10.53 9.23
CA ALA A 82 -2.67 11.27 8.95
C ALA A 82 -2.06 10.87 7.60
N LYS A 83 -2.06 9.56 7.29
CA LYS A 83 -1.62 9.04 6.00
C LYS A 83 -2.46 9.60 4.85
N LEU A 84 -3.78 9.65 5.00
CA LEU A 84 -4.65 10.26 3.99
C LEU A 84 -4.31 11.73 3.77
N GLN A 85 -4.13 12.52 4.83
CA GLN A 85 -3.77 13.93 4.73
C GLN A 85 -2.55 14.13 3.82
N THR A 86 -1.53 13.29 4.00
CA THR A 86 -0.31 13.30 3.15
C THR A 86 -0.63 12.90 1.71
N LEU A 87 -1.42 11.85 1.49
CA LEU A 87 -1.74 11.34 0.15
C LEU A 87 -2.61 12.29 -0.69
N VAL A 88 -3.41 13.13 -0.03
CA VAL A 88 -4.17 14.20 -0.70
C VAL A 88 -3.38 15.52 -0.79
N CYS A 89 -2.06 15.46 -0.54
CA CYS A 89 -1.14 16.60 -0.62
C CYS A 89 -1.48 17.74 0.33
N LYS A 90 -1.94 17.43 1.53
CA LYS A 90 -2.21 18.38 2.61
C LYS A 90 -1.18 18.25 3.73
N ALA A 91 -0.72 19.37 4.27
CA ALA A 91 0.09 19.36 5.49
C ALA A 91 -0.71 18.83 6.70
N SER A 92 -0.02 18.34 7.72
CA SER A 92 -0.64 17.67 8.87
C SER A 92 -1.70 18.49 9.61
N GLU A 93 -1.55 19.82 9.62
CA GLU A 93 -2.47 20.75 10.30
C GLU A 93 -3.24 21.65 9.33
N GLU A 94 -3.15 21.37 8.02
CA GLU A 94 -3.81 22.19 6.99
C GLU A 94 -5.31 21.92 6.96
N SER A 95 -6.10 22.99 7.07
CA SER A 95 -7.55 22.90 6.92
C SER A 95 -7.96 22.81 5.47
N TRP A 96 -8.97 21.98 5.19
CA TRP A 96 -9.49 21.78 3.85
C TRP A 96 -10.43 22.93 3.43
N THR A 97 -10.24 23.41 2.22
CA THR A 97 -11.17 24.34 1.59
C THR A 97 -12.50 23.67 1.23
N GLU A 98 -13.48 24.44 0.81
CA GLU A 98 -14.75 23.88 0.34
C GLU A 98 -14.58 23.07 -0.95
N ASP A 99 -13.66 23.49 -1.83
CA ASP A 99 -13.35 22.78 -3.06
C ASP A 99 -12.62 21.45 -2.76
N ASP A 100 -11.68 21.41 -1.82
CA ASP A 100 -11.05 20.17 -1.37
C ASP A 100 -12.10 19.17 -0.90
N ARG A 101 -13.04 19.60 -0.07
CA ARG A 101 -14.13 18.76 0.46
C ARG A 101 -15.03 18.24 -0.65
N ARG A 102 -15.38 19.09 -1.60
CA ARG A 102 -16.24 18.74 -2.74
C ARG A 102 -15.57 17.72 -3.65
N ASN A 103 -14.32 17.96 -4.02
CA ASN A 103 -13.53 17.08 -4.87
C ASN A 103 -13.29 15.73 -4.19
N PHE A 104 -12.93 15.73 -2.92
CA PHE A 104 -12.76 14.50 -2.15
C PHE A 104 -14.05 13.71 -2.03
N ALA A 105 -15.17 14.35 -1.73
CA ALA A 105 -16.47 13.68 -1.61
C ALA A 105 -16.89 13.03 -2.94
N ALA A 106 -16.67 13.72 -4.07
CA ALA A 106 -16.95 13.20 -5.40
C ALA A 106 -16.05 12.00 -5.73
N PHE A 107 -14.76 12.09 -5.45
CA PHE A 107 -13.83 10.97 -5.64
C PHE A 107 -14.18 9.78 -4.75
N TYR A 108 -14.36 10.01 -3.43
CA TYR A 108 -14.67 8.94 -2.48
C TYR A 108 -15.97 8.22 -2.80
N ALA A 109 -16.99 8.92 -3.29
CA ALA A 109 -18.24 8.31 -3.73
C ALA A 109 -18.02 7.36 -4.93
N LYS A 110 -17.30 7.83 -5.98
CA LYS A 110 -16.93 7.01 -7.14
C LYS A 110 -16.11 5.79 -6.71
N PHE A 111 -15.09 5.99 -5.89
CA PHE A 111 -14.20 4.94 -5.39
C PHE A 111 -14.96 3.89 -4.58
N SER A 112 -15.75 4.31 -3.60
CA SER A 112 -16.51 3.40 -2.73
C SER A 112 -17.49 2.55 -3.52
N GLN A 113 -18.13 3.11 -4.54
CA GLN A 113 -19.01 2.35 -5.42
C GLN A 113 -18.22 1.23 -6.13
N GLN A 114 -17.07 1.53 -6.71
CA GLN A 114 -16.26 0.53 -7.40
C GLN A 114 -15.68 -0.52 -6.44
N PHE A 115 -15.32 -0.14 -5.22
CA PHE A 115 -14.90 -1.07 -4.18
C PHE A 115 -15.99 -2.10 -3.86
N TYR A 116 -17.25 -1.67 -3.72
CA TYR A 116 -18.36 -2.60 -3.49
C TYR A 116 -18.70 -3.45 -4.72
N VAL A 117 -18.59 -2.93 -5.93
CA VAL A 117 -18.78 -3.69 -7.18
C VAL A 117 -17.76 -4.83 -7.29
N LEU A 118 -16.52 -4.63 -6.84
CA LEU A 118 -15.46 -5.66 -6.79
C LEU A 118 -15.62 -6.65 -5.63
N GLY A 119 -16.67 -6.53 -4.82
CA GLY A 119 -16.92 -7.45 -3.70
C GLY A 119 -16.31 -6.99 -2.37
N GLY A 120 -15.93 -5.73 -2.25
CA GLY A 120 -15.35 -5.16 -1.03
C GLY A 120 -16.24 -5.26 0.21
N GLY A 121 -17.55 -5.39 0.02
CA GLY A 121 -18.49 -5.59 1.13
C GLY A 121 -18.32 -6.91 1.89
N SER A 122 -17.64 -7.89 1.31
CA SER A 122 -17.31 -9.18 1.97
C SER A 122 -15.96 -9.15 2.69
N LEU A 123 -15.20 -8.07 2.54
CA LEU A 123 -13.90 -7.91 3.18
C LEU A 123 -14.08 -7.24 4.56
N ASP A 124 -13.27 -7.66 5.54
CA ASP A 124 -13.20 -6.99 6.85
C ASP A 124 -12.33 -5.71 6.75
N LEU A 125 -12.71 -4.83 5.82
CA LEU A 125 -12.05 -3.56 5.52
C LEU A 125 -13.07 -2.48 5.18
N THR A 126 -12.72 -1.24 5.50
CA THR A 126 -13.50 -0.09 5.04
C THR A 126 -13.06 0.33 3.62
N PRO A 127 -13.95 0.99 2.84
CA PRO A 127 -13.53 1.62 1.58
C PRO A 127 -12.37 2.61 1.77
N GLY A 128 -12.29 3.24 2.94
CA GLY A 128 -11.18 4.13 3.30
C GLY A 128 -9.83 3.40 3.33
N ASP A 129 -9.77 2.23 3.96
CA ASP A 129 -8.54 1.43 4.02
C ASP A 129 -8.05 1.04 2.61
N ALA A 130 -8.96 0.59 1.76
CA ALA A 130 -8.68 0.28 0.36
C ALA A 130 -8.23 1.52 -0.43
N MET A 131 -8.85 2.68 -0.16
CA MET A 131 -8.49 3.95 -0.79
C MET A 131 -7.06 4.37 -0.45
N LEU A 132 -6.56 4.11 0.75
CA LEU A 132 -5.16 4.40 1.10
C LEU A 132 -4.17 3.57 0.28
N VAL A 133 -4.50 2.31 -0.04
CA VAL A 133 -3.70 1.48 -0.96
C VAL A 133 -3.74 2.07 -2.36
N TYR A 134 -4.92 2.40 -2.84
CA TYR A 134 -5.11 2.99 -4.16
C TYR A 134 -4.31 4.29 -4.31
N LEU A 135 -4.45 5.23 -3.37
CA LEU A 135 -3.75 6.52 -3.40
C LEU A 135 -2.24 6.41 -3.15
N SER A 136 -1.75 5.29 -2.61
CA SER A 136 -0.31 5.04 -2.52
C SER A 136 0.33 4.69 -3.88
N VAL A 137 -0.48 4.34 -4.87
CA VAL A 137 -0.07 3.97 -6.23
C VAL A 137 -0.46 5.05 -7.24
N TYR A 138 -1.69 5.54 -7.17
CA TYR A 138 -2.24 6.55 -8.08
C TYR A 138 -2.34 7.89 -7.36
N ARG A 139 -1.83 8.95 -7.97
CA ARG A 139 -1.88 10.30 -7.37
C ARG A 139 -3.31 10.76 -7.19
N TYR A 140 -3.58 11.44 -6.09
CA TYR A 140 -4.92 11.93 -5.76
C TYR A 140 -5.51 12.85 -6.85
N ALA A 141 -4.70 13.76 -7.43
CA ALA A 141 -5.15 14.64 -8.50
C ALA A 141 -5.66 13.83 -9.70
N ASP A 142 -4.87 12.85 -10.19
CA ASP A 142 -5.24 12.00 -11.32
C ASP A 142 -6.47 11.13 -11.01
N ALA A 143 -6.57 10.68 -9.76
CA ALA A 143 -7.70 9.88 -9.27
C ALA A 143 -9.03 10.66 -9.22
N CYS A 144 -8.99 11.94 -8.87
CA CYS A 144 -10.16 12.81 -8.88
C CYS A 144 -10.77 12.96 -10.28
N ASP A 145 -9.93 13.09 -11.29
CA ASP A 145 -10.35 13.29 -12.70
C ASP A 145 -10.72 11.97 -13.38
N SER A 146 -10.34 10.83 -12.81
CA SER A 146 -10.60 9.52 -13.40
C SER A 146 -12.09 9.18 -13.44
N PRO A 147 -12.57 8.63 -14.57
CA PRO A 147 -13.93 8.10 -14.67
C PRO A 147 -14.08 6.82 -13.84
N PRO A 148 -15.31 6.44 -13.43
CA PRO A 148 -15.55 5.24 -12.63
C PRO A 148 -14.98 3.94 -13.23
N ALA A 149 -15.01 3.77 -14.54
CA ALA A 149 -14.45 2.61 -15.23
C ALA A 149 -12.92 2.50 -15.04
N GLN A 150 -12.21 3.62 -15.10
CA GLN A 150 -10.76 3.66 -14.86
C GLN A 150 -10.42 3.36 -13.40
N ILE A 151 -11.21 3.90 -12.45
CA ILE A 151 -11.07 3.59 -11.02
C ILE A 151 -11.28 2.09 -10.80
N HIS A 152 -12.30 1.49 -11.44
CA HIS A 152 -12.57 0.05 -11.36
C HIS A 152 -11.38 -0.79 -11.83
N GLU A 153 -10.87 -0.49 -13.03
CA GLU A 153 -9.73 -1.21 -13.60
C GLU A 153 -8.48 -1.10 -12.71
N ASN A 154 -8.16 0.12 -12.26
CA ASN A 154 -7.03 0.37 -11.39
C ASN A 154 -7.17 -0.33 -10.04
N LEU A 155 -8.39 -0.32 -9.46
CA LEU A 155 -8.69 -0.98 -8.20
C LEU A 155 -8.60 -2.51 -8.34
N ALA A 156 -9.05 -3.07 -9.47
CA ALA A 156 -8.91 -4.49 -9.77
C ALA A 156 -7.44 -4.94 -9.84
N LYS A 157 -6.56 -4.11 -10.38
CA LYS A 157 -5.10 -4.37 -10.39
C LYS A 157 -4.49 -4.45 -8.98
N LEU A 158 -5.04 -3.69 -8.02
CA LEU A 158 -4.59 -3.65 -6.64
C LEU A 158 -5.38 -4.58 -5.70
N TRP A 159 -6.33 -5.36 -6.23
CA TRP A 159 -7.29 -6.10 -5.41
C TRP A 159 -6.63 -7.11 -4.47
N GLU A 160 -5.58 -7.80 -4.94
CA GLU A 160 -4.82 -8.74 -4.09
C GLU A 160 -4.06 -8.03 -2.97
N GLU A 161 -3.52 -6.85 -3.23
CA GLU A 161 -2.87 -6.01 -2.21
C GLU A 161 -3.88 -5.59 -1.12
N ILE A 162 -5.10 -5.23 -1.55
CA ILE A 162 -6.18 -4.86 -0.63
C ILE A 162 -6.62 -6.06 0.21
N LYS A 163 -6.75 -7.25 -0.39
CA LYS A 163 -7.09 -8.49 0.34
C LYS A 163 -6.04 -8.87 1.39
N ILE A 164 -4.77 -8.57 1.17
CA ILE A 164 -3.72 -8.83 2.17
C ILE A 164 -3.97 -8.06 3.46
N LEU A 165 -4.60 -6.89 3.38
CA LEU A 165 -4.96 -6.12 4.57
C LEU A 165 -6.01 -6.81 5.45
N THR A 166 -6.83 -7.72 4.90
CA THR A 166 -7.85 -8.45 5.69
C THR A 166 -7.27 -9.58 6.53
N LYS A 167 -6.09 -10.08 6.14
CA LYS A 167 -5.47 -11.18 6.86
C LYS A 167 -4.80 -10.66 8.13
N PRO A 168 -5.01 -11.29 9.30
CA PRO A 168 -4.15 -11.03 10.42
C PRO A 168 -2.71 -11.28 9.98
N GLN A 169 -1.80 -10.37 10.32
CA GLN A 169 -0.38 -10.50 10.01
C GLN A 169 0.26 -11.62 10.88
N ALA A 170 -0.22 -12.85 10.74
CA ALA A 170 0.50 -14.02 11.19
C ALA A 170 1.63 -14.24 10.18
N VAL A 171 2.87 -14.06 10.62
CA VAL A 171 4.03 -14.47 9.85
C VAL A 171 4.06 -15.98 9.88
N GLU A 172 3.54 -16.65 8.86
CA GLU A 172 3.81 -18.04 8.60
C GLU A 172 5.26 -18.15 8.11
N LEU A 173 6.12 -18.65 8.99
CA LEU A 173 7.48 -19.05 8.61
C LEU A 173 7.40 -20.34 7.79
N SER A 174 7.31 -20.22 6.48
CA SER A 174 7.57 -21.36 5.61
C SER A 174 9.08 -21.61 5.57
N LEU A 175 9.51 -22.74 6.11
CA LEU A 175 10.92 -23.18 6.07
C LEU A 175 11.33 -23.68 4.69
N GLU A 176 10.37 -23.98 3.84
CA GLU A 176 10.58 -24.36 2.45
C GLU A 176 10.09 -23.24 1.52
N PRO A 177 10.78 -23.01 0.39
CA PRO A 177 10.25 -22.12 -0.63
C PRO A 177 8.88 -22.67 -1.05
N GLU A 178 7.82 -21.87 -0.97
CA GLU A 178 6.56 -22.25 -1.61
C GLU A 178 6.88 -22.62 -3.03
N GLN A 179 6.71 -23.89 -3.36
CA GLN A 179 6.68 -24.33 -4.74
C GLN A 179 5.43 -23.67 -5.31
N SER A 180 5.61 -22.49 -5.89
CA SER A 180 4.55 -21.88 -6.65
C SER A 180 4.13 -22.90 -7.69
N SER A 181 2.90 -23.39 -7.60
CA SER A 181 2.25 -24.21 -8.63
C SER A 181 2.03 -23.42 -9.93
N GLY A 182 2.67 -22.26 -10.06
CA GLY A 182 2.81 -21.50 -11.29
C GLY A 182 3.98 -22.05 -12.09
N GLU A 183 3.75 -22.34 -13.35
CA GLU A 183 4.80 -22.65 -14.32
C GLU A 183 6.03 -21.77 -14.10
N PRO A 184 7.25 -22.35 -14.21
CA PRO A 184 8.49 -21.58 -14.05
C PRO A 184 8.42 -20.29 -14.87
N LEU A 185 8.90 -19.18 -14.32
CA LEU A 185 8.95 -17.89 -15.02
C LEU A 185 9.52 -18.02 -16.44
N LEU A 186 10.46 -18.95 -16.61
CA LEU A 186 11.09 -19.33 -17.88
C LEU A 186 10.14 -20.04 -18.86
N ALA A 187 9.05 -20.68 -18.38
CA ALA A 187 8.09 -21.35 -19.26
C ALA A 187 7.02 -20.39 -19.80
N LYS A 188 6.71 -19.30 -19.05
CA LYS A 188 5.84 -18.22 -19.55
C LYS A 188 6.55 -17.22 -20.46
N LEU A 189 7.85 -17.17 -20.42
CA LEU A 189 8.65 -16.54 -21.45
C LEU A 189 8.62 -17.47 -22.67
N ASN A 190 7.81 -17.16 -23.64
CA ASN A 190 7.63 -17.92 -24.89
C ASN A 190 8.98 -18.04 -25.61
N ILE A 191 9.69 -19.17 -25.37
CA ILE A 191 11.12 -19.38 -25.75
C ILE A 191 11.32 -19.41 -27.27
N PHE A 192 10.25 -19.57 -28.03
CA PHE A 192 10.29 -19.77 -29.49
C PHE A 192 10.17 -18.48 -30.32
N SER A 193 9.89 -17.30 -29.69
CA SER A 193 9.81 -16.01 -30.40
C SER A 193 10.64 -14.90 -29.74
N ARG A 194 11.85 -15.21 -29.23
CA ARG A 194 12.65 -14.30 -28.42
C ARG A 194 13.49 -13.34 -29.23
N PRO A 195 13.59 -12.06 -28.80
CA PRO A 195 14.78 -11.27 -29.11
C PRO A 195 16.01 -12.02 -28.59
N SER A 196 17.08 -11.97 -29.35
CA SER A 196 18.34 -12.65 -29.03
C SER A 196 18.96 -12.23 -27.69
N THR A 197 18.54 -11.07 -27.17
CA THR A 197 19.09 -10.41 -25.97
C THR A 197 17.99 -9.77 -25.15
N LEU A 198 17.94 -10.04 -23.83
CA LEU A 198 17.03 -9.41 -22.88
C LEU A 198 17.65 -8.13 -22.30
N ARG A 199 16.86 -7.07 -22.24
CA ARG A 199 17.22 -5.81 -21.59
C ARG A 199 16.83 -5.86 -20.12
N VAL A 200 17.81 -5.92 -19.21
CA VAL A 200 17.62 -6.04 -17.77
C VAL A 200 18.14 -4.78 -17.08
N VAL A 201 17.29 -4.14 -16.29
CA VAL A 201 17.61 -2.89 -15.62
C VAL A 201 17.65 -3.10 -14.10
N PHE A 202 18.66 -2.54 -13.45
CA PHE A 202 18.79 -2.52 -12.00
C PHE A 202 18.78 -1.08 -11.50
N LEU A 203 17.82 -0.76 -10.63
CA LEU A 203 17.76 0.52 -9.92
C LEU A 203 18.25 0.37 -8.49
N HIS A 204 19.19 1.21 -8.11
CA HIS A 204 19.78 1.28 -6.79
C HIS A 204 19.56 2.65 -6.16
N GLU A 205 19.12 2.69 -4.90
CA GLU A 205 18.94 3.92 -4.13
C GLU A 205 20.28 4.61 -3.83
N TYR A 206 21.33 3.81 -3.70
CA TYR A 206 22.71 4.25 -3.44
C TYR A 206 23.64 3.69 -4.50
N ASN A 207 24.93 4.02 -4.43
CA ASN A 207 25.97 3.43 -5.25
C ASN A 207 26.76 2.34 -4.50
N ALA A 208 27.57 1.59 -5.24
CA ALA A 208 28.37 0.52 -4.67
C ALA A 208 29.54 1.00 -3.77
N GLN A 209 29.92 2.27 -3.84
CA GLN A 209 31.02 2.82 -3.01
C GLN A 209 30.55 3.02 -1.56
N ASN A 210 29.35 3.53 -1.36
CA ASN A 210 28.84 3.91 -0.06
C ASN A 210 27.80 2.92 0.52
N SER A 211 27.39 1.88 -0.23
CA SER A 211 26.41 0.89 0.20
C SER A 211 26.90 -0.55 0.06
N ALA A 212 27.05 -1.25 1.19
CA ALA A 212 27.34 -2.70 1.21
C ALA A 212 26.21 -3.53 0.56
N TRP A 213 24.97 -3.05 0.66
CA TRP A 213 23.80 -3.65 0.05
C TRP A 213 23.91 -3.63 -1.49
N VAL A 214 24.25 -2.48 -2.05
CA VAL A 214 24.46 -2.33 -3.51
C VAL A 214 25.66 -3.15 -3.97
N ARG A 215 26.76 -3.19 -3.22
CA ARG A 215 27.92 -4.06 -3.53
C ARG A 215 27.54 -5.54 -3.65
N ARG A 216 26.64 -6.02 -2.80
CA ARG A 216 26.16 -7.41 -2.87
C ARG A 216 25.32 -7.66 -4.11
N HIS A 217 24.41 -6.75 -4.45
CA HIS A 217 23.67 -6.83 -5.72
C HIS A 217 24.60 -6.79 -6.92
N GLN A 218 25.64 -5.93 -6.89
CA GLN A 218 26.65 -5.83 -7.94
C GLN A 218 27.37 -7.17 -8.19
N ARG A 219 27.68 -7.93 -7.13
CA ARG A 219 28.25 -9.28 -7.26
C ARG A 219 27.30 -10.23 -7.98
N GLY A 220 26.00 -10.19 -7.64
CA GLY A 220 24.97 -10.98 -8.31
C GLY A 220 24.81 -10.59 -9.78
N ILE A 221 24.81 -9.30 -10.09
CA ILE A 221 24.75 -8.78 -11.45
C ILE A 221 25.93 -9.24 -12.28
N ASN A 222 27.14 -9.18 -11.72
CA ASN A 222 28.34 -9.64 -12.40
C ASN A 222 28.31 -11.17 -12.65
N ALA A 223 27.82 -11.95 -11.70
CA ALA A 223 27.62 -13.38 -11.85
C ALA A 223 26.60 -13.70 -12.96
N LEU A 224 25.49 -12.96 -13.00
CA LEU A 224 24.47 -13.08 -14.03
C LEU A 224 25.02 -12.76 -15.42
N GLN A 225 25.79 -11.68 -15.55
CA GLN A 225 26.42 -11.29 -16.81
C GLN A 225 27.44 -12.32 -17.28
N LYS A 226 28.20 -12.91 -16.34
CA LYS A 226 29.14 -14.00 -16.65
C LYS A 226 28.43 -15.28 -17.09
N ALA A 227 27.29 -15.60 -16.51
CA ALA A 227 26.51 -16.78 -16.84
C ALA A 227 25.81 -16.69 -18.22
N PHE A 228 25.45 -15.45 -18.62
CA PHE A 228 24.67 -15.18 -19.83
C PHE A 228 25.26 -14.01 -20.64
N PRO A 229 26.52 -14.11 -21.13
CA PRO A 229 27.25 -12.96 -21.68
C PRO A 229 26.59 -12.38 -22.95
N ASP A 230 26.04 -13.23 -23.81
CA ASP A 230 25.46 -12.78 -25.09
C ASP A 230 23.93 -12.67 -25.08
N ARG A 231 23.31 -12.89 -23.91
CA ARG A 231 21.85 -12.94 -23.79
C ARG A 231 21.26 -11.81 -22.95
N LEU A 232 22.11 -10.99 -22.35
CA LEU A 232 21.67 -9.92 -21.44
C LEU A 232 22.34 -8.60 -21.78
N THR A 233 21.54 -7.57 -21.95
CA THR A 233 21.98 -6.17 -21.87
C THR A 233 21.62 -5.65 -20.50
N ILE A 234 22.63 -5.43 -19.65
CA ILE A 234 22.42 -5.00 -18.27
C ILE A 234 22.65 -3.50 -18.14
N ILE A 235 21.64 -2.80 -17.63
CA ILE A 235 21.65 -1.38 -17.35
C ILE A 235 21.62 -1.19 -15.84
N ARG A 236 22.40 -0.24 -15.34
CA ARG A 236 22.46 0.10 -13.91
C ARG A 236 22.17 1.56 -13.73
N ARG A 237 21.27 1.86 -12.79
CA ARG A 237 20.94 3.21 -12.35
C ARG A 237 21.22 3.28 -10.86
N GLU A 238 22.19 4.08 -10.47
CA GLU A 238 22.61 4.27 -9.08
C GLU A 238 22.22 5.66 -8.57
N ASN A 239 22.14 5.81 -7.24
CA ASN A 239 21.76 7.06 -6.57
C ASN A 239 20.37 7.58 -6.99
N VAL A 240 19.43 6.67 -7.18
CA VAL A 240 18.06 6.98 -7.56
C VAL A 240 17.21 7.20 -6.31
N GLY A 241 16.65 8.39 -6.15
CA GLY A 241 15.70 8.67 -5.07
C GLY A 241 14.49 7.71 -5.14
N PRO A 242 14.01 7.21 -3.99
CA PRO A 242 13.06 6.08 -3.98
C PRO A 242 11.62 6.44 -4.38
N GLU A 243 11.31 7.71 -4.53
CA GLU A 243 9.95 8.21 -4.83
C GLU A 243 9.85 8.70 -6.28
N VAL A 244 9.89 10.02 -6.49
CA VAL A 244 9.67 10.66 -7.79
C VAL A 244 10.73 10.27 -8.81
N ASP A 245 12.01 10.22 -8.41
CA ASP A 245 13.09 9.88 -9.32
C ASP A 245 12.99 8.42 -9.76
N ALA A 246 12.65 7.51 -8.84
CA ALA A 246 12.44 6.10 -9.16
C ALA A 246 11.28 5.92 -10.14
N GLU A 247 10.16 6.63 -9.93
CA GLU A 247 9.02 6.58 -10.84
C GLU A 247 9.39 7.02 -12.25
N GLN A 248 10.05 8.17 -12.38
CA GLN A 248 10.46 8.71 -13.69
C GLN A 248 11.42 7.79 -14.45
N ILE A 249 12.41 7.23 -13.75
CA ILE A 249 13.39 6.32 -14.36
C ILE A 249 12.73 4.99 -14.73
N LEU A 250 11.87 4.44 -13.88
CA LEU A 250 11.13 3.21 -14.17
C LEU A 250 10.23 3.36 -15.39
N GLU A 251 9.51 4.50 -15.50
CA GLU A 251 8.68 4.83 -16.63
C GLU A 251 9.51 4.93 -17.92
N GLN A 252 10.65 5.63 -17.87
CA GLN A 252 11.56 5.75 -18.99
C GLN A 252 12.11 4.40 -19.44
N GLU A 253 12.60 3.55 -18.50
CA GLU A 253 13.17 2.26 -18.84
C GLU A 253 12.12 1.27 -19.37
N ALA A 254 10.88 1.33 -18.87
CA ALA A 254 9.78 0.54 -19.39
C ALA A 254 9.37 1.00 -20.80
N HIS A 255 9.35 2.32 -21.05
CA HIS A 255 9.12 2.89 -22.38
C HIS A 255 10.23 2.50 -23.36
N ASP A 256 11.47 2.44 -22.91
CA ASP A 256 12.65 1.98 -23.67
C ASP A 256 12.73 0.46 -23.81
N HIS A 257 11.62 -0.24 -23.60
CA HIS A 257 11.46 -1.67 -23.78
C HIS A 257 12.37 -2.52 -22.87
N ALA A 258 12.49 -2.18 -21.59
CA ALA A 258 13.08 -3.07 -20.61
C ALA A 258 12.21 -4.34 -20.47
N ASP A 259 12.84 -5.52 -20.62
CA ASP A 259 12.15 -6.80 -20.41
C ASP A 259 11.98 -7.10 -18.91
N VAL A 260 13.02 -6.80 -18.12
CA VAL A 260 13.03 -7.08 -16.68
C VAL A 260 13.64 -5.89 -15.92
N VAL A 261 12.98 -5.45 -14.88
CA VAL A 261 13.44 -4.35 -14.01
C VAL A 261 13.53 -4.85 -12.57
N PHE A 262 14.70 -4.68 -11.97
CA PHE A 262 14.96 -4.93 -10.56
C PHE A 262 15.10 -3.62 -9.79
N THR A 263 14.26 -3.39 -8.80
CA THR A 263 14.45 -2.34 -7.82
C THR A 263 15.00 -2.92 -6.52
N THR A 264 16.13 -2.40 -6.05
CA THR A 264 16.90 -3.03 -4.96
C THR A 264 16.63 -2.42 -3.58
N SER A 265 15.70 -1.48 -3.50
CA SER A 265 15.21 -0.89 -2.25
C SER A 265 13.72 -1.12 -2.11
N ILE A 266 13.28 -1.50 -0.89
CA ILE A 266 11.86 -1.62 -0.57
C ILE A 266 11.15 -0.28 -0.70
N ARG A 267 11.83 0.83 -0.47
CA ARG A 267 11.28 2.19 -0.58
C ARG A 267 10.84 2.53 -2.01
N MET A 268 11.40 1.84 -3.02
CA MET A 268 11.00 1.98 -4.44
C MET A 268 9.74 1.17 -4.78
N ARG A 269 9.20 0.36 -3.86
CA ARG A 269 8.05 -0.50 -4.15
C ARG A 269 6.81 0.26 -4.63
N PRO A 270 6.41 1.40 -4.04
CA PRO A 270 5.26 2.18 -4.53
C PRO A 270 5.43 2.65 -5.98
N ALA A 271 6.60 3.20 -6.33
CA ALA A 271 6.94 3.61 -7.69
C ALA A 271 6.92 2.41 -8.66
N CYS A 272 7.49 1.28 -8.23
CA CYS A 272 7.51 0.04 -9.01
C CYS A 272 6.10 -0.48 -9.32
N LEU A 273 5.19 -0.48 -8.34
CA LEU A 273 3.79 -0.89 -8.53
C LEU A 273 3.04 0.01 -9.49
N LYS A 274 3.26 1.33 -9.37
CA LYS A 274 2.61 2.32 -10.21
C LYS A 274 2.99 2.15 -11.68
N VAL A 275 4.27 2.02 -11.97
CA VAL A 275 4.77 1.84 -13.34
C VAL A 275 4.39 0.46 -13.89
N ALA A 276 4.49 -0.60 -13.09
CA ALA A 276 4.10 -1.94 -13.49
C ALA A 276 2.62 -2.05 -13.89
N ALA A 277 1.74 -1.26 -13.27
CA ALA A 277 0.33 -1.22 -13.62
C ALA A 277 0.08 -0.67 -15.04
N GLN A 278 0.99 0.16 -15.56
CA GLN A 278 0.90 0.80 -16.88
C GLN A 278 1.69 0.05 -17.95
N HIS A 279 2.71 -0.73 -17.56
CA HIS A 279 3.61 -1.46 -18.47
C HIS A 279 3.54 -3.00 -18.26
N PRO A 280 2.45 -3.66 -18.67
CA PRO A 280 2.26 -5.10 -18.41
C PRO A 280 3.22 -6.02 -19.17
N LYS A 281 3.99 -5.51 -20.13
CA LYS A 281 4.98 -6.25 -20.88
C LYS A 281 6.34 -6.31 -20.18
N THR A 282 6.62 -5.39 -19.28
CA THR A 282 7.84 -5.34 -18.48
C THR A 282 7.65 -6.10 -17.16
N HIS A 283 8.59 -6.99 -16.84
CA HIS A 283 8.55 -7.75 -15.59
C HIS A 283 9.27 -6.98 -14.48
N PHE A 284 8.54 -6.62 -13.44
CA PHE A 284 9.09 -5.88 -12.31
C PHE A 284 9.36 -6.79 -11.11
N LEU A 285 10.56 -6.65 -10.53
CA LEU A 285 10.96 -7.32 -9.31
C LEU A 285 11.44 -6.27 -8.29
N ASN A 286 10.93 -6.37 -7.06
CA ASN A 286 11.35 -5.47 -5.97
C ASN A 286 11.98 -6.26 -4.83
N CYS A 287 13.13 -5.78 -4.35
CA CYS A 287 13.81 -6.37 -3.20
C CYS A 287 13.10 -5.99 -1.90
N SER A 288 12.11 -6.79 -1.56
CA SER A 288 11.28 -6.62 -0.37
C SER A 288 10.80 -7.97 0.15
N LEU A 289 10.40 -7.98 1.41
CA LEU A 289 9.79 -9.15 2.03
C LEU A 289 8.38 -9.38 1.51
N ASN A 290 7.96 -10.63 1.58
CA ASN A 290 6.83 -11.21 0.90
C ASN A 290 5.53 -10.40 1.08
N ALA A 291 5.18 -9.64 0.06
CA ALA A 291 3.86 -9.09 -0.17
C ALA A 291 3.48 -9.50 -1.59
N PRO A 292 2.80 -10.64 -1.78
CA PRO A 292 2.46 -11.12 -3.10
C PRO A 292 1.63 -10.08 -3.85
N HIS A 293 2.07 -9.78 -5.07
CA HIS A 293 1.38 -8.87 -5.96
C HIS A 293 1.47 -9.38 -7.38
N PRO A 294 0.38 -9.37 -8.18
CA PRO A 294 0.37 -9.93 -9.52
C PRO A 294 1.30 -9.18 -10.49
N LEU A 295 1.55 -7.89 -10.27
CA LEU A 295 2.34 -7.05 -11.17
C LEU A 295 3.82 -6.93 -10.78
N VAL A 296 4.16 -7.14 -9.51
CA VAL A 296 5.53 -6.98 -9.00
C VAL A 296 5.92 -8.20 -8.17
N ARG A 297 6.92 -8.94 -8.60
CA ARG A 297 7.48 -10.02 -7.80
C ARG A 297 8.42 -9.47 -6.74
N THR A 298 8.40 -10.10 -5.58
CA THR A 298 9.32 -9.76 -4.50
C THR A 298 10.43 -10.82 -4.40
N TYR A 299 11.62 -10.38 -4.03
CA TYR A 299 12.74 -11.24 -3.68
C TYR A 299 13.45 -10.65 -2.47
N TYR A 300 13.90 -11.49 -1.54
CA TYR A 300 14.63 -11.03 -0.36
C TYR A 300 15.47 -12.17 0.24
N PRO A 301 16.70 -11.89 0.69
CA PRO A 301 17.52 -12.90 1.36
C PRO A 301 17.02 -13.16 2.79
N ARG A 302 17.28 -14.35 3.33
CA ARG A 302 16.93 -14.76 4.70
C ARG A 302 17.86 -14.08 5.73
N THR A 303 17.79 -12.76 5.82
CA THR A 303 18.66 -11.98 6.72
C THR A 303 18.41 -12.25 8.20
N TYR A 304 17.22 -12.72 8.57
CA TYR A 304 16.86 -13.08 9.93
C TYR A 304 17.76 -14.20 10.50
N GLU A 305 18.24 -15.12 9.68
CA GLU A 305 19.17 -16.17 10.10
C GLU A 305 20.50 -15.57 10.60
N VAL A 306 21.01 -14.58 9.86
CA VAL A 306 22.23 -13.86 10.25
C VAL A 306 21.98 -12.98 11.48
N THR A 307 20.83 -12.34 11.58
CA THR A 307 20.50 -11.50 12.74
C THR A 307 20.31 -12.32 14.02
N TYR A 308 19.82 -13.56 13.93
CA TYR A 308 19.82 -14.50 15.06
C TYR A 308 21.24 -14.76 15.59
N LEU A 309 22.19 -15.10 14.69
CA LEU A 309 23.58 -15.30 15.08
C LEU A 309 24.22 -14.03 15.65
N LEU A 310 23.86 -12.86 15.14
CA LEU A 310 24.32 -11.59 15.69
C LEU A 310 23.74 -11.33 17.09
N GLY A 311 22.52 -11.78 17.38
CA GLY A 311 21.92 -11.74 18.71
C GLY A 311 22.73 -12.56 19.70
N ILE A 312 23.08 -13.82 19.38
CA ILE A 312 23.93 -14.68 20.20
C ILE A 312 25.26 -13.98 20.47
N LEU A 313 25.93 -13.48 19.43
CA LEU A 313 27.22 -12.81 19.61
C LEU A 313 27.10 -11.55 20.49
N ALA A 314 26.07 -10.76 20.29
CA ALA A 314 25.83 -9.56 21.08
C ALA A 314 25.57 -9.89 22.55
N GLY A 315 24.79 -10.93 22.83
CA GLY A 315 24.55 -11.42 24.19
C GLY A 315 25.82 -11.90 24.88
N VAL A 316 26.63 -12.71 24.21
CA VAL A 316 27.90 -13.25 24.74
C VAL A 316 28.92 -12.13 24.99
N LEU A 317 28.99 -11.13 24.13
CA LEU A 317 29.97 -10.03 24.23
C LEU A 317 29.52 -8.90 25.16
N SER A 318 28.24 -8.84 25.52
CA SER A 318 27.68 -7.78 26.36
C SER A 318 28.10 -7.92 27.82
N ARG A 319 28.89 -6.96 28.33
CA ARG A 319 29.27 -6.90 29.74
C ARG A 319 28.12 -6.48 30.67
N THR A 320 27.15 -5.76 30.15
CA THR A 320 26.03 -5.20 30.92
C THR A 320 24.75 -6.04 30.79
N GLN A 321 24.77 -7.09 29.97
CA GLN A 321 23.60 -7.89 29.57
C GLN A 321 22.45 -7.05 29.00
N ARG A 322 22.75 -5.85 28.50
CA ARG A 322 21.82 -4.97 27.80
C ARG A 322 22.33 -4.74 26.40
N VAL A 323 21.49 -5.06 25.43
CA VAL A 323 21.78 -4.91 24.00
C VAL A 323 20.65 -4.12 23.37
N GLY A 324 20.98 -3.16 22.51
CA GLY A 324 20.03 -2.38 21.72
C GLY A 324 20.09 -2.80 20.26
N TYR A 325 18.94 -2.84 19.61
CA TYR A 325 18.82 -3.08 18.17
C TYR A 325 18.21 -1.84 17.48
N VAL A 326 18.93 -1.28 16.51
CA VAL A 326 18.44 -0.16 15.71
C VAL A 326 18.04 -0.68 14.32
N ALA A 327 16.74 -0.67 14.05
CA ALA A 327 16.20 -1.08 12.74
C ALA A 327 16.33 0.06 11.72
N ALA A 328 16.68 -0.28 10.49
CA ALA A 328 16.91 0.71 9.43
C ALA A 328 15.61 1.37 8.94
N ASN A 329 14.52 0.60 8.77
CA ASN A 329 13.25 1.10 8.25
C ASN A 329 12.07 0.40 8.94
N PRO A 330 10.95 1.10 9.25
CA PRO A 330 9.74 0.51 9.81
C PRO A 330 8.89 -0.14 8.69
N ILE A 331 9.40 -1.21 8.08
CA ILE A 331 8.78 -1.90 6.95
C ILE A 331 8.36 -3.31 7.33
N TYR A 332 7.48 -3.90 6.51
CA TYR A 332 7.10 -5.30 6.64
C TYR A 332 8.33 -6.21 6.65
N GLY A 333 8.43 -7.06 7.64
CA GLY A 333 9.55 -8.00 7.85
C GLY A 333 10.69 -7.49 8.74
N THR A 334 10.78 -6.20 9.04
CA THR A 334 11.68 -5.69 10.09
C THR A 334 11.45 -6.37 11.44
N PRO A 335 10.19 -6.62 11.88
CA PRO A 335 9.94 -7.38 13.11
C PRO A 335 10.55 -8.77 13.11
N ALA A 336 10.62 -9.47 11.98
CA ALA A 336 11.25 -10.79 11.91
C ALA A 336 12.75 -10.73 12.22
N ALA A 337 13.47 -9.75 11.72
CA ALA A 337 14.88 -9.54 12.03
C ALA A 337 15.09 -9.12 13.50
N VAL A 338 14.25 -8.23 14.02
CA VAL A 338 14.30 -7.80 15.43
C VAL A 338 14.03 -8.97 16.36
N ASN A 339 12.99 -9.76 16.08
CA ASN A 339 12.64 -10.93 16.89
C ASN A 339 13.74 -12.01 16.82
N ALA A 340 14.30 -12.27 15.65
CA ALA A 340 15.41 -13.19 15.49
C ALA A 340 16.64 -12.75 16.32
N PHE A 341 16.97 -11.45 16.30
CA PHE A 341 18.04 -10.90 17.13
C PHE A 341 17.77 -11.05 18.62
N ALA A 342 16.52 -10.82 19.05
CA ALA A 342 16.14 -10.93 20.46
C ALA A 342 16.10 -12.37 20.97
N GLN A 343 15.90 -13.34 20.08
CA GLN A 343 15.90 -14.78 20.42
C GLN A 343 17.31 -15.37 20.42
N GLY A 344 18.26 -14.80 19.71
CA GLY A 344 19.66 -15.15 19.77
C GLY A 344 20.37 -14.54 20.97
#